data_6504cfc83f26d3f5dd5fecc461289b6c
#
_entry.id   6504cfc83f26d3f5dd5fecc461289b6c
#
_cell.length_a   1.000
_cell.length_b   1.000
_cell.length_c   1.000
_cell.angle_alpha   90.00
_cell.angle_beta   90.00
_cell.angle_gamma   90.00
#
_symmetry.space_group_name_H-M   'P 1'
#
loop_
_entity.id
_entity.type
_entity.pdbx_description
1 polymer ?
#
loop_
_entity_poly.entity_id
_entity_poly.type
_entity_poly.pdbx_seq_one_letter_code
_entity_poly.pdbx_strand_id
1 'polypeptide(L)'
;MKYFTLIITLISINSNQKTDKLNGRYSYLIEDNNFYIQKDKISFSDSVFVFDNKYMPKGKISYGNIVLLENFINADLIISISKDQIKKDTIPFYMHDKKNSSANYLDEVVGKGKLIKIK
;
A
#
# COMPACT_ATOMS: atom_id res chain seq x y z
N MET A 1 -36.06 -20.91 13.36
CA MET A 1 -34.89 -21.57 12.73
C MET A 1 -34.45 -20.87 11.44
N LYS A 2 -35.38 -20.65 10.53
CA LYS A 2 -35.05 -20.00 9.27
C LYS A 2 -34.51 -18.60 9.45
N TYR A 3 -35.04 -17.85 10.40
CA TYR A 3 -34.59 -16.48 10.64
C TYR A 3 -33.17 -16.41 11.18
N PHE A 4 -32.85 -17.39 12.02
CA PHE A 4 -31.50 -17.45 12.58
C PHE A 4 -30.43 -17.70 11.49
N THR A 5 -30.76 -18.60 10.57
CA THR A 5 -29.85 -18.89 9.46
C THR A 5 -29.66 -17.65 8.58
N LEU A 6 -30.74 -16.92 8.33
CA LEU A 6 -30.66 -15.70 7.53
C LEU A 6 -29.75 -14.66 8.17
N ILE A 7 -29.85 -14.49 9.48
CA ILE A 7 -29.00 -13.54 10.20
C ILE A 7 -27.54 -13.90 10.08
N ILE A 8 -27.21 -15.18 10.21
CA ILE A 8 -25.83 -15.65 10.06
C ILE A 8 -25.32 -15.33 8.65
N THR A 9 -26.13 -15.54 7.64
CA THR A 9 -25.76 -15.23 6.27
C THR A 9 -25.44 -13.76 6.09
N LEU A 10 -26.24 -12.89 6.68
CA LEU A 10 -25.99 -11.44 6.60
C LEU A 10 -24.67 -11.06 7.25
N ILE A 11 -24.36 -11.65 8.39
CA ILE A 11 -23.10 -11.40 9.07
C ILE A 11 -21.92 -11.82 8.19
N SER A 12 -22.02 -12.97 7.54
CA SER A 12 -20.98 -13.45 6.64
C SER A 12 -20.78 -12.51 5.46
N ILE A 13 -21.85 -12.01 4.88
CA ILE A 13 -21.78 -11.04 3.79
C ILE A 13 -21.07 -9.77 4.24
N ASN A 14 -21.42 -9.25 5.40
CA ASN A 14 -20.78 -8.07 5.94
C ASN A 14 -19.29 -8.27 6.18
N SER A 15 -18.90 -9.44 6.64
CA SER A 15 -17.49 -9.77 6.82
C SER A 15 -16.73 -9.74 5.48
N ASN A 16 -17.37 -10.23 4.43
CA ASN A 16 -16.76 -10.25 3.10
C ASN A 16 -16.66 -8.87 2.48
N GLN A 17 -17.38 -7.88 2.99
CA GLN A 17 -17.34 -6.52 2.49
C GLN A 17 -16.25 -5.68 3.14
N LYS A 18 -15.53 -6.23 4.10
CA LYS A 18 -14.42 -5.51 4.72
C LYS A 18 -13.35 -5.21 3.67
N THR A 19 -12.74 -4.05 3.83
CA THR A 19 -11.66 -3.62 2.95
C THR A 19 -10.51 -4.60 3.00
N ASP A 20 -10.04 -5.01 1.84
CA ASP A 20 -8.84 -5.81 1.75
C ASP A 20 -7.64 -5.01 2.21
N LYS A 21 -6.68 -5.68 2.78
CA LYS A 21 -5.48 -5.06 3.31
C LYS A 21 -4.25 -5.71 2.72
N LEU A 22 -3.18 -4.94 2.72
CA LEU A 22 -1.88 -5.44 2.29
C LEU A 22 -1.29 -6.29 3.40
N ASN A 23 -0.91 -7.51 3.08
CA ASN A 23 -0.29 -8.44 4.01
C ASN A 23 0.75 -9.28 3.28
N GLY A 24 1.83 -9.62 3.98
CA GLY A 24 2.87 -10.49 3.46
C GLY A 24 4.08 -9.73 2.98
N ARG A 25 4.96 -10.44 2.29
CA ARG A 25 6.22 -9.88 1.82
C ARG A 25 6.17 -9.62 0.33
N TYR A 26 6.75 -8.51 -0.05
CA TYR A 26 6.84 -8.07 -1.44
C TYR A 26 8.25 -7.58 -1.73
N SER A 27 8.68 -7.77 -2.97
CA SER A 27 9.80 -7.00 -3.50
C SER A 27 9.25 -5.70 -4.04
N TYR A 28 9.90 -4.58 -3.76
CA TYR A 28 9.56 -3.35 -4.45
C TYR A 28 10.67 -3.00 -5.43
N LEU A 29 10.26 -2.40 -6.53
CA LEU A 29 11.14 -1.96 -7.58
C LEU A 29 10.70 -0.59 -8.04
N ILE A 30 11.59 0.39 -7.89
CA ILE A 30 11.34 1.74 -8.36
C ILE A 30 11.90 1.85 -9.78
N GLU A 31 11.08 2.31 -10.70
CA GLU A 31 11.44 2.39 -12.12
C GLU A 31 12.19 3.68 -12.48
N ASP A 32 12.37 4.57 -11.51
CA ASP A 32 13.02 5.86 -11.71
C ASP A 32 14.43 5.81 -11.15
N ASN A 33 15.41 6.18 -11.96
CA ASN A 33 16.82 6.17 -11.56
C ASN A 33 17.22 7.32 -10.65
N ASN A 34 16.31 8.25 -10.35
CA ASN A 34 16.60 9.39 -9.49
C ASN A 34 16.59 9.04 -7.99
N PHE A 35 16.20 7.83 -7.63
CA PHE A 35 16.13 7.42 -6.24
C PHE A 35 17.35 6.56 -5.87
N TYR A 36 17.90 6.84 -4.69
CA TYR A 36 19.09 6.14 -4.20
C TYR A 36 18.85 4.66 -4.00
N ILE A 37 17.71 4.30 -3.39
CA ILE A 37 17.34 2.90 -3.18
C ILE A 37 16.22 2.57 -4.16
N GLN A 38 16.56 1.73 -5.14
CA GLN A 38 15.63 1.39 -6.22
C GLN A 38 14.92 0.06 -6.02
N LYS A 39 15.45 -0.80 -5.15
CA LYS A 39 14.83 -2.09 -4.87
C LYS A 39 15.15 -2.54 -3.45
N ASP A 40 14.20 -3.21 -2.83
CA ASP A 40 14.34 -3.83 -1.52
C ASP A 40 13.19 -4.80 -1.34
N LYS A 41 13.11 -5.39 -0.16
CA LYS A 41 11.95 -6.19 0.25
C LYS A 41 11.21 -5.47 1.35
N ILE A 42 9.91 -5.61 1.35
CA ILE A 42 9.03 -4.92 2.27
C ILE A 42 7.99 -5.90 2.80
N SER A 43 7.71 -5.82 4.08
CA SER A 43 6.70 -6.65 4.74
C SER A 43 5.53 -5.78 5.16
N PHE A 44 4.33 -6.21 4.82
CA PHE A 44 3.09 -5.53 5.17
C PHE A 44 2.35 -6.31 6.25
N SER A 45 1.81 -5.60 7.20
CA SER A 45 0.98 -6.17 8.27
C SER A 45 -0.17 -5.21 8.54
N ASP A 46 -1.26 -5.38 7.81
CA ASP A 46 -2.47 -4.57 7.88
C ASP A 46 -2.23 -3.08 7.75
N SER A 47 -1.84 -2.40 8.79
CA SER A 47 -1.74 -0.93 8.82
C SER A 47 -0.31 -0.42 8.90
N VAL A 48 0.68 -1.30 8.86
CA VAL A 48 2.09 -0.90 8.94
C VAL A 48 2.92 -1.67 7.92
N PHE A 49 4.06 -1.10 7.56
CA PHE A 49 5.03 -1.79 6.72
C PHE A 49 6.44 -1.57 7.24
N VAL A 50 7.31 -2.53 6.97
CA VAL A 50 8.71 -2.52 7.40
C VAL A 50 9.57 -3.01 6.24
N PHE A 51 10.65 -2.27 5.96
CA PHE A 51 11.65 -2.69 4.99
C PHE A 51 12.61 -3.71 5.58
N ASP A 52 13.18 -4.57 4.75
CA ASP A 52 14.26 -5.45 5.18
C ASP A 52 15.50 -4.65 5.59
N ASN A 53 15.76 -3.55 4.92
CA ASN A 53 16.85 -2.67 5.28
C ASN A 53 16.53 -1.97 6.60
N LYS A 54 17.30 -2.29 7.65
CA LYS A 54 17.04 -1.80 9.00
C LYS A 54 17.21 -0.28 9.14
N TYR A 55 17.86 0.37 8.20
CA TYR A 55 18.03 1.82 8.22
C TYR A 55 16.86 2.58 7.60
N MET A 56 15.93 1.84 6.99
CA MET A 56 14.76 2.44 6.40
C MET A 56 13.67 2.64 7.45
N PRO A 57 12.87 3.70 7.34
CA PRO A 57 11.82 3.95 8.32
C PRO A 57 10.72 2.92 8.25
N LYS A 58 10.01 2.75 9.36
CA LYS A 58 8.74 2.02 9.39
C LYS A 58 7.66 2.97 8.92
N GLY A 59 6.68 2.46 8.20
CA GLY A 59 5.64 3.29 7.66
C GLY A 59 4.25 2.83 8.04
N LYS A 60 3.29 3.68 7.75
CA LYS A 60 1.87 3.43 8.00
C LYS A 60 1.13 3.33 6.68
N ILE A 61 0.05 2.56 6.71
CA ILE A 61 -0.83 2.37 5.55
C ILE A 61 -2.19 2.97 5.87
N SER A 62 -2.67 3.84 5.00
CA SER A 62 -4.03 4.36 5.07
C SER A 62 -4.85 3.74 3.96
N TYR A 63 -6.00 3.20 4.32
CA TYR A 63 -6.91 2.58 3.37
C TYR A 63 -8.12 3.49 3.15
N GLY A 64 -8.33 3.86 1.92
CA GLY A 64 -9.45 4.69 1.49
C GLY A 64 -9.74 4.39 0.03
N ASN A 65 -10.23 5.37 -0.70
CA ASN A 65 -10.41 5.22 -2.14
C ASN A 65 -9.07 4.99 -2.84
N ILE A 66 -8.02 5.54 -2.28
CA ILE A 66 -6.64 5.29 -2.68
C ILE A 66 -5.92 4.79 -1.44
N VAL A 67 -5.11 3.75 -1.60
CA VAL A 67 -4.28 3.23 -0.52
C VAL A 67 -2.98 4.04 -0.50
N LEU A 68 -2.62 4.56 0.66
CA LEU A 68 -1.45 5.41 0.82
C LEU A 68 -0.45 4.75 1.77
N LEU A 69 0.81 4.68 1.33
CA LEU A 69 1.91 4.25 2.17
C LEU A 69 2.71 5.49 2.56
N GLU A 70 2.61 5.86 3.83
CA GLU A 70 3.31 7.03 4.36
C GLU A 70 4.68 6.63 4.88
N ASN A 71 5.62 7.57 4.80
CA ASN A 71 6.98 7.38 5.27
C ASN A 71 7.74 6.31 4.47
N PHE A 72 7.47 6.24 3.18
CA PHE A 72 8.12 5.29 2.28
C PHE A 72 9.48 5.87 1.89
N ILE A 73 10.56 5.18 2.23
CA ILE A 73 11.94 5.63 2.05
C ILE A 73 12.29 6.81 2.98
N ASN A 74 11.49 7.87 3.01
CA ASN A 74 11.70 8.98 3.95
C ASN A 74 10.35 9.62 4.30
N ALA A 75 10.38 10.57 5.22
CA ALA A 75 9.16 11.17 5.79
C ALA A 75 8.33 11.94 4.78
N ASP A 76 8.93 12.39 3.69
CA ASP A 76 8.25 13.22 2.70
C ASP A 76 7.68 12.43 1.51
N LEU A 77 8.12 11.19 1.34
CA LEU A 77 7.64 10.36 0.24
C LEU A 77 6.40 9.57 0.65
N ILE A 78 5.40 9.64 -0.21
CA ILE A 78 4.17 8.88 -0.08
C ILE A 78 3.96 8.06 -1.35
N ILE A 79 3.52 6.83 -1.16
CA ILE A 79 3.15 5.94 -2.26
C ILE A 79 1.64 5.90 -2.34
N SER A 80 1.11 6.01 -3.56
CA SER A 80 -0.32 5.77 -3.80
C SER A 80 -0.50 4.49 -4.60
N ILE A 81 -1.50 3.71 -4.20
CA ILE A 81 -1.87 2.46 -4.84
C ILE A 81 -3.38 2.50 -5.07
N SER A 82 -3.81 2.15 -6.27
CA SER A 82 -5.23 2.02 -6.53
C SER A 82 -5.82 0.88 -5.71
N LYS A 83 -6.96 1.12 -5.09
CA LYS A 83 -7.59 0.18 -4.18
C LYS A 83 -7.86 -1.19 -4.83
N ASP A 84 -8.21 -1.20 -6.10
CA ASP A 84 -8.52 -2.42 -6.84
C ASP A 84 -7.28 -3.23 -7.22
N GLN A 85 -6.08 -2.72 -7.00
CA GLN A 85 -4.83 -3.40 -7.36
C GLN A 85 -4.21 -4.19 -6.21
N ILE A 86 -4.66 -3.97 -4.98
CA ILE A 86 -3.94 -4.52 -3.81
C ILE A 86 -4.02 -6.05 -3.68
N LYS A 87 -4.94 -6.69 -4.37
CA LYS A 87 -5.05 -8.15 -4.38
C LYS A 87 -4.15 -8.83 -5.41
N LYS A 88 -3.55 -8.08 -6.31
CA LYS A 88 -2.76 -8.65 -7.39
C LYS A 88 -1.37 -9.04 -6.89
N ASP A 89 -0.75 -9.98 -7.57
CA ASP A 89 0.63 -10.38 -7.26
C ASP A 89 1.64 -9.32 -7.66
N THR A 90 1.32 -8.51 -8.64
CA THR A 90 2.12 -7.35 -9.03
C THR A 90 1.25 -6.10 -8.92
N ILE A 91 1.67 -5.19 -8.06
CA ILE A 91 0.90 -4.00 -7.73
C ILE A 91 1.68 -2.77 -8.19
N PRO A 92 1.17 -2.01 -9.17
CA PRO A 92 1.81 -0.76 -9.56
C PRO A 92 1.58 0.30 -8.49
N PHE A 93 2.56 1.19 -8.33
CA PHE A 93 2.41 2.31 -7.40
C PHE A 93 3.00 3.57 -7.99
N TYR A 94 2.57 4.70 -7.46
CA TYR A 94 3.07 6.02 -7.80
C TYR A 94 3.64 6.69 -6.57
N MET A 95 4.67 7.49 -6.77
CA MET A 95 5.37 8.20 -5.70
C MET A 95 5.04 9.68 -5.75
N HIS A 96 4.85 10.27 -4.57
CA HIS A 96 4.52 11.66 -4.40
C HIS A 96 5.42 12.26 -3.32
N ASP A 97 5.78 13.52 -3.47
CA ASP A 97 6.62 14.23 -2.51
C ASP A 97 5.80 15.35 -1.87
N LYS A 98 5.58 15.24 -0.57
CA LYS A 98 4.80 16.22 0.18
C LYS A 98 5.38 17.63 0.13
N LYS A 99 6.69 17.76 0.05
CA LYS A 99 7.35 19.06 0.08
C LYS A 99 7.19 19.83 -1.21
N ASN A 100 7.04 19.14 -2.32
CA ASN A 100 7.05 19.80 -3.63
C ASN A 100 5.67 20.19 -4.11
N SER A 101 4.64 19.96 -3.32
CA SER A 101 3.30 20.27 -3.78
C SER A 101 2.80 21.58 -3.21
N SER A 102 2.18 22.37 -4.08
CA SER A 102 1.57 23.62 -3.66
C SER A 102 0.18 23.41 -3.10
N ALA A 103 -0.66 22.59 -3.72
CA ALA A 103 -2.04 22.41 -3.32
C ALA A 103 -2.37 20.98 -2.95
N ASN A 104 -2.06 20.03 -3.81
CA ASN A 104 -2.36 18.62 -3.57
C ASN A 104 -1.22 17.79 -4.16
N TYR A 105 -0.36 17.32 -3.27
CA TYR A 105 0.81 16.54 -3.68
C TYR A 105 0.44 15.23 -4.38
N LEU A 106 -0.77 14.73 -4.17
CA LEU A 106 -1.22 13.51 -4.84
C LEU A 106 -1.49 13.70 -6.33
N ASP A 107 -1.63 14.94 -6.78
CA ASP A 107 -1.81 15.23 -8.20
C ASP A 107 -0.49 15.23 -8.98
N GLU A 108 0.64 15.24 -8.28
CA GLU A 108 1.95 15.22 -8.90
C GLU A 108 2.64 13.89 -8.63
N VAL A 109 3.09 13.24 -9.69
CA VAL A 109 3.82 11.98 -9.60
C VAL A 109 5.30 12.27 -9.81
N VAL A 110 6.12 11.95 -8.81
CA VAL A 110 7.58 12.15 -8.88
C VAL A 110 8.32 10.85 -9.21
N GLY A 111 7.61 9.74 -9.22
CA GLY A 111 8.19 8.45 -9.57
C GLY A 111 7.13 7.38 -9.60
N LYS A 112 7.52 6.20 -10.05
CA LYS A 112 6.63 5.04 -10.09
C LYS A 112 7.42 3.77 -9.88
N GLY A 113 6.71 2.72 -9.53
CA GLY A 113 7.31 1.42 -9.33
C GLY A 113 6.26 0.34 -9.20
N LYS A 114 6.68 -0.79 -8.71
CA LYS A 114 5.77 -1.92 -8.50
C LYS A 114 6.19 -2.74 -7.29
N LEU A 115 5.19 -3.37 -6.69
CA LEU A 115 5.36 -4.36 -5.63
C LEU A 115 5.08 -5.73 -6.24
N ILE A 116 5.98 -6.68 -6.00
CA ILE A 116 5.85 -8.04 -6.50
C ILE A 116 5.80 -8.98 -5.32
N LYS A 117 4.71 -9.72 -5.20
CA LYS A 117 4.51 -10.62 -4.06
C LYS A 117 5.55 -11.73 -4.06
N ILE A 118 6.15 -11.96 -2.92
CA ILE A 118 7.09 -13.05 -2.69
C ILE A 118 6.28 -14.26 -2.22
N LYS A 119 6.40 -15.35 -2.96
CA LYS A 119 5.68 -16.59 -2.65
C LYS A 119 6.56 -17.60 -1.94
#